data_a860d655eaf819e46f758dd46c170d65
#
_entry.id   a860d655eaf819e46f758dd46c170d65
#
_cell.length_a   1.000
_cell.length_b   1.000
_cell.length_c   1.000
_cell.angle_alpha   90.00
_cell.angle_beta   90.00
_cell.angle_gamma   90.00
#
_symmetry.space_group_name_H-M   'P 1'
#
loop_
_entity.id
_entity.type
_entity.pdbx_description
1 polymer ?
#
loop_
_entity_poly.entity_id
_entity_poly.type
_entity_poly.pdbx_seq_one_letter_code
_entity_poly.pdbx_strand_id
1 'polypeptide(L)'
;MSETARADQTARPFSAFERMMAWRYLRSRRKEAFISVIAGFSFLGILLGVATLIVVMAVMNGFRAELLKSILGINGHLIVQPMDRPLDDYTDLAKKLEEIGGVKFAIPVVEGQTLASGRIGAGTGALVRGVEPTDIKKIELVAEKVKQGSFDTFGQEDGVAIGSRMAQNLGLGIGDNLTLVSPDGDITPMGVTPRIKAYPVIAIFEIGMSEYDSSIVFMPLAEAQTYFNSDGKVQSIELIAEDPDTVED
;
A
#
# COMPACT_ATOMS: atom_id res chain seq x y z
N MET A 1 33.45 -59.85 -44.33
CA MET A 1 32.46 -58.75 -44.30
C MET A 1 32.36 -58.29 -42.88
N SER A 2 33.09 -57.26 -42.54
CA SER A 2 33.08 -56.65 -41.23
C SER A 2 32.79 -55.16 -41.41
N GLU A 3 31.56 -54.78 -41.10
CA GLU A 3 31.03 -53.42 -41.14
C GLU A 3 31.37 -52.76 -39.84
N THR A 4 32.31 -51.83 -39.91
CA THR A 4 32.75 -51.04 -38.79
C THR A 4 31.66 -49.99 -38.45
N ALA A 5 30.98 -50.18 -37.32
CA ALA A 5 30.08 -49.17 -36.72
C ALA A 5 30.84 -47.89 -36.42
N ARG A 6 30.59 -46.83 -37.19
CA ARG A 6 30.97 -45.45 -36.84
C ARG A 6 30.13 -45.02 -35.67
N ALA A 7 30.76 -44.96 -34.50
CA ALA A 7 30.18 -44.29 -33.34
C ALA A 7 30.01 -42.79 -33.65
N ASP A 8 28.78 -42.37 -33.74
CA ASP A 8 28.39 -40.99 -33.83
C ASP A 8 28.70 -40.28 -32.49
N GLN A 9 29.88 -39.66 -32.41
CA GLN A 9 30.29 -38.85 -31.31
C GLN A 9 29.67 -37.45 -31.52
N THR A 10 28.40 -37.31 -31.18
CA THR A 10 27.80 -36.00 -31.03
C THR A 10 28.50 -35.24 -29.88
N ALA A 11 29.42 -34.37 -30.26
CA ALA A 11 30.13 -33.52 -29.30
C ALA A 11 29.11 -32.68 -28.52
N ARG A 12 29.08 -32.87 -27.20
CA ARG A 12 28.23 -32.05 -26.32
C ARG A 12 28.70 -30.60 -26.39
N PRO A 13 27.83 -29.64 -26.69
CA PRO A 13 28.19 -28.21 -26.69
C PRO A 13 28.77 -27.85 -25.32
N PHE A 14 29.80 -27.01 -25.32
CA PHE A 14 30.55 -26.58 -24.12
C PHE A 14 31.38 -27.69 -23.46
N SER A 15 31.88 -28.64 -24.23
CA SER A 15 32.78 -29.66 -23.72
C SER A 15 34.06 -29.04 -23.10
N ALA A 16 34.72 -29.78 -22.19
CA ALA A 16 35.97 -29.31 -21.57
C ALA A 16 37.05 -28.97 -22.61
N PHE A 17 37.06 -29.70 -23.74
CA PHE A 17 37.96 -29.45 -24.86
C PHE A 17 37.65 -28.13 -25.57
N GLU A 18 36.38 -27.83 -25.85
CA GLU A 18 36.01 -26.61 -26.51
C GLU A 18 36.30 -25.37 -25.60
N ARG A 19 36.05 -25.48 -24.31
CA ARG A 19 36.39 -24.41 -23.33
C ARG A 19 37.91 -24.21 -23.26
N MET A 20 38.69 -25.28 -23.28
CA MET A 20 40.16 -25.21 -23.28
C MET A 20 40.69 -24.57 -24.57
N MET A 21 40.12 -24.95 -25.71
CA MET A 21 40.46 -24.37 -27.02
C MET A 21 40.12 -22.88 -27.08
N ALA A 22 38.89 -22.51 -26.66
CA ALA A 22 38.46 -21.13 -26.62
C ALA A 22 39.37 -20.27 -25.70
N TRP A 23 39.72 -20.78 -24.51
CA TRP A 23 40.66 -20.12 -23.60
C TRP A 23 42.05 -19.96 -24.18
N ARG A 24 42.57 -20.99 -24.91
CA ARG A 24 43.88 -20.97 -25.56
C ARG A 24 43.89 -19.97 -26.74
N TYR A 25 42.78 -19.85 -27.50
CA TYR A 25 42.64 -18.87 -28.57
C TYR A 25 42.61 -17.43 -28.02
N LEU A 26 41.90 -17.19 -26.97
CA LEU A 26 41.86 -15.90 -26.29
C LEU A 26 43.21 -15.50 -25.69
N ARG A 27 44.04 -16.46 -25.28
CA ARG A 27 45.36 -16.22 -24.66
C ARG A 27 46.53 -16.30 -25.65
N SER A 28 46.32 -16.58 -26.91
CA SER A 28 47.35 -16.72 -27.94
C SER A 28 48.04 -15.36 -28.18
N ARG A 29 49.30 -15.27 -27.75
CA ARG A 29 50.19 -14.10 -27.97
C ARG A 29 50.61 -14.03 -29.45
N ARG A 30 49.79 -13.56 -30.31
CA ARG A 30 50.21 -13.08 -31.64
C ARG A 30 49.93 -11.61 -31.74
N LYS A 31 50.77 -10.88 -32.45
CA LYS A 31 50.97 -9.45 -32.74
C LYS A 31 49.72 -8.52 -32.78
N GLU A 32 48.62 -8.94 -32.24
CA GLU A 32 47.29 -8.27 -32.24
C GLU A 32 46.82 -7.94 -30.82
N ALA A 33 47.77 -7.51 -29.96
CA ALA A 33 47.42 -7.06 -28.59
C ALA A 33 46.33 -5.98 -28.57
N PHE A 34 46.29 -5.19 -29.62
CA PHE A 34 45.26 -4.15 -29.80
C PHE A 34 43.83 -4.71 -29.99
N ILE A 35 43.69 -5.76 -30.78
CA ILE A 35 42.36 -6.42 -31.01
C ILE A 35 41.87 -7.07 -29.72
N SER A 36 42.78 -7.69 -28.96
CA SER A 36 42.42 -8.32 -27.68
C SER A 36 41.96 -7.29 -26.65
N VAL A 37 42.55 -6.10 -26.62
CA VAL A 37 42.14 -5.01 -25.75
C VAL A 37 40.77 -4.48 -26.15
N ILE A 38 40.49 -4.27 -27.45
CA ILE A 38 39.18 -3.85 -27.94
C ILE A 38 38.12 -4.88 -27.59
N ALA A 39 38.39 -6.17 -27.82
CA ALA A 39 37.47 -7.25 -27.47
C ALA A 39 37.17 -7.29 -25.95
N GLY A 40 38.19 -7.08 -25.12
CA GLY A 40 38.07 -6.95 -23.67
C GLY A 40 37.17 -5.79 -23.25
N PHE A 41 37.36 -4.62 -23.81
CA PHE A 41 36.51 -3.47 -23.55
C PHE A 41 35.08 -3.66 -24.03
N SER A 42 34.88 -4.25 -25.20
CA SER A 42 33.56 -4.56 -25.73
C SER A 42 32.82 -5.57 -24.84
N PHE A 43 33.52 -6.63 -24.38
CA PHE A 43 32.95 -7.60 -23.45
C PHE A 43 32.57 -6.93 -22.11
N LEU A 44 33.46 -6.10 -21.58
CA LEU A 44 33.20 -5.38 -20.32
C LEU A 44 32.03 -4.39 -20.46
N GLY A 45 31.93 -3.70 -21.59
CA GLY A 45 30.81 -2.81 -21.91
C GLY A 45 29.47 -3.54 -21.97
N ILE A 46 29.42 -4.68 -22.66
CA ILE A 46 28.22 -5.50 -22.74
C ILE A 46 27.85 -6.06 -21.35
N LEU A 47 28.84 -6.56 -20.62
CA LEU A 47 28.65 -7.12 -19.28
C LEU A 47 28.06 -6.06 -18.33
N LEU A 48 28.63 -4.86 -18.31
CA LEU A 48 28.12 -3.74 -17.50
C LEU A 48 26.74 -3.32 -17.95
N GLY A 49 26.48 -3.25 -19.25
CA GLY A 49 25.17 -2.90 -19.79
C GLY A 49 24.08 -3.89 -19.37
N VAL A 50 24.34 -5.18 -19.51
CA VAL A 50 23.40 -6.24 -19.09
C VAL A 50 23.24 -6.26 -17.58
N ALA A 51 24.32 -6.14 -16.80
CA ALA A 51 24.25 -6.10 -15.35
C ALA A 51 23.42 -4.90 -14.86
N THR A 52 23.61 -3.71 -15.44
CA THR A 52 22.84 -2.51 -15.11
C THR A 52 21.35 -2.72 -15.43
N LEU A 53 21.04 -3.31 -16.59
CA LEU A 53 19.65 -3.60 -16.96
C LEU A 53 18.97 -4.53 -15.96
N ILE A 54 19.65 -5.61 -15.57
CA ILE A 54 19.13 -6.58 -14.59
C ILE A 54 18.88 -5.89 -13.24
N VAL A 55 19.82 -5.08 -12.76
CA VAL A 55 19.69 -4.36 -11.49
C VAL A 55 18.52 -3.38 -11.55
N VAL A 56 18.40 -2.59 -12.62
CA VAL A 56 17.28 -1.64 -12.78
C VAL A 56 15.94 -2.36 -12.80
N MET A 57 15.83 -3.47 -13.56
CA MET A 57 14.58 -4.26 -13.62
C MET A 57 14.25 -4.88 -12.26
N ALA A 58 15.23 -5.40 -11.53
CA ALA A 58 15.02 -5.98 -10.21
C ALA A 58 14.54 -4.92 -9.20
N VAL A 59 15.18 -3.74 -9.19
CA VAL A 59 14.78 -2.61 -8.33
C VAL A 59 13.37 -2.12 -8.68
N MET A 60 13.07 -1.98 -9.98
CA MET A 60 11.76 -1.52 -10.42
C MET A 60 10.65 -2.52 -10.05
N ASN A 61 10.89 -3.82 -10.21
CA ASN A 61 9.92 -4.84 -9.83
C ASN A 61 9.71 -4.89 -8.31
N GLY A 62 10.80 -4.79 -7.52
CA GLY A 62 10.71 -4.72 -6.06
C GLY A 62 9.95 -3.48 -5.58
N PHE A 63 10.24 -2.32 -6.17
CA PHE A 63 9.55 -1.06 -5.86
C PHE A 63 8.06 -1.11 -6.20
N ARG A 64 7.70 -1.64 -7.40
CA ARG A 64 6.30 -1.82 -7.80
C ARG A 64 5.56 -2.74 -6.82
N ALA A 65 6.13 -3.87 -6.45
CA ALA A 65 5.51 -4.81 -5.52
C ALA A 65 5.29 -4.17 -4.14
N GLU A 66 6.27 -3.43 -3.62
CA GLU A 66 6.17 -2.74 -2.32
C GLU A 66 5.13 -1.62 -2.35
N LEU A 67 5.10 -0.82 -3.44
CA LEU A 67 4.08 0.23 -3.59
C LEU A 67 2.66 -0.36 -3.65
N LEU A 68 2.43 -1.39 -4.47
CA LEU A 68 1.12 -2.03 -4.57
C LEU A 68 0.68 -2.58 -3.21
N LYS A 69 1.54 -3.29 -2.50
CA LYS A 69 1.26 -3.80 -1.17
C LYS A 69 0.90 -2.69 -0.18
N SER A 70 1.59 -1.56 -0.24
CA SER A 70 1.35 -0.44 0.68
C SER A 70 0.06 0.31 0.35
N ILE A 71 -0.27 0.50 -0.93
CA ILE A 71 -1.50 1.20 -1.35
C ILE A 71 -2.73 0.33 -1.09
N LEU A 72 -2.69 -0.93 -1.54
CA LEU A 72 -3.80 -1.87 -1.39
C LEU A 72 -4.03 -2.34 0.06
N GLY A 73 -3.03 -2.21 0.90
CA GLY A 73 -3.15 -2.63 2.30
C GLY A 73 -3.92 -1.65 3.20
N ILE A 74 -4.21 -0.42 2.73
CA ILE A 74 -4.99 0.59 3.46
C ILE A 74 -6.38 0.75 2.83
N ASN A 75 -6.42 0.72 1.51
CA ASN A 75 -7.65 0.86 0.73
C ASN A 75 -8.13 -0.53 0.29
N GLY A 76 -9.43 -0.71 0.15
CA GLY A 76 -9.98 -1.90 -0.45
C GLY A 76 -9.48 -2.09 -1.90
N HIS A 77 -9.40 -3.34 -2.34
CA HIS A 77 -9.02 -3.69 -3.70
C HIS A 77 -10.11 -3.28 -4.71
N LEU A 78 -11.37 -3.31 -4.27
CA LEU A 78 -12.54 -2.83 -5.00
C LEU A 78 -13.36 -1.93 -4.09
N ILE A 79 -14.02 -0.94 -4.69
CA ILE A 79 -14.89 0.00 -3.97
C ILE A 79 -16.28 -0.07 -4.57
N VAL A 80 -17.26 -0.45 -3.75
CA VAL A 80 -18.67 -0.40 -4.10
C VAL A 80 -19.22 0.95 -3.65
N GLN A 81 -19.61 1.77 -4.61
CA GLN A 81 -20.19 3.09 -4.35
C GLN A 81 -21.60 3.17 -4.97
N PRO A 82 -22.56 3.77 -4.28
CA PRO A 82 -23.87 4.04 -4.86
C PRO A 82 -23.77 5.16 -5.91
N MET A 83 -24.62 5.07 -6.94
CA MET A 83 -24.64 6.10 -8.00
C MET A 83 -25.33 7.39 -7.56
N ASP A 84 -26.42 7.30 -6.78
CA ASP A 84 -27.33 8.44 -6.57
C ASP A 84 -27.48 8.87 -5.10
N ARG A 85 -27.21 8.02 -4.13
CA ARG A 85 -27.44 8.31 -2.70
C ARG A 85 -26.58 7.41 -1.81
N PRO A 86 -26.21 7.86 -0.59
CA PRO A 86 -25.51 7.02 0.39
C PRO A 86 -26.26 5.73 0.68
N LEU A 87 -25.52 4.66 1.00
CA LEU A 87 -26.08 3.33 1.32
C LEU A 87 -26.64 3.34 2.73
N ASP A 88 -27.93 3.02 2.86
CA ASP A 88 -28.64 2.86 4.13
C ASP A 88 -28.71 1.38 4.59
N ASP A 89 -28.74 0.43 3.63
CA ASP A 89 -28.75 -1.01 3.92
C ASP A 89 -27.35 -1.64 3.86
N TYR A 90 -26.31 -0.88 4.25
CA TYR A 90 -24.90 -1.27 4.07
C TYR A 90 -24.53 -2.56 4.81
N THR A 91 -25.12 -2.82 5.98
CA THR A 91 -24.79 -4.00 6.77
C THR A 91 -25.19 -5.30 6.07
N ASP A 92 -26.39 -5.34 5.48
CA ASP A 92 -26.86 -6.52 4.75
C ASP A 92 -26.18 -6.66 3.40
N LEU A 93 -25.84 -5.53 2.76
CA LEU A 93 -25.09 -5.53 1.53
C LEU A 93 -23.65 -6.02 1.75
N ALA A 94 -22.96 -5.55 2.81
CA ALA A 94 -21.62 -6.01 3.15
C ALA A 94 -21.56 -7.53 3.36
N LYS A 95 -22.53 -8.11 4.10
CA LYS A 95 -22.62 -9.56 4.27
C LYS A 95 -22.81 -10.31 2.96
N LYS A 96 -23.67 -9.81 2.06
CA LYS A 96 -23.87 -10.43 0.74
C LYS A 96 -22.61 -10.35 -0.12
N LEU A 97 -21.84 -9.27 0.00
CA LEU A 97 -20.58 -9.10 -0.72
C LEU A 97 -19.49 -10.04 -0.18
N GLU A 98 -19.47 -10.32 1.13
CA GLU A 98 -18.57 -11.32 1.72
C GLU A 98 -18.89 -12.76 1.31
N GLU A 99 -20.15 -13.05 0.88
CA GLU A 99 -20.55 -14.36 0.36
C GLU A 99 -20.06 -14.62 -1.09
N ILE A 100 -19.57 -13.59 -1.77
CA ILE A 100 -19.01 -13.70 -3.13
C ILE A 100 -17.63 -14.35 -3.05
N GLY A 101 -17.42 -15.41 -3.84
CA GLY A 101 -16.10 -16.07 -3.89
C GLY A 101 -14.99 -15.09 -4.28
N GLY A 102 -13.87 -15.14 -3.55
CA GLY A 102 -12.73 -14.25 -3.75
C GLY A 102 -12.75 -12.97 -2.90
N VAL A 103 -13.87 -12.66 -2.21
CA VAL A 103 -13.94 -11.55 -1.25
C VAL A 103 -13.59 -12.07 0.14
N LYS A 104 -12.56 -11.49 0.75
CA LYS A 104 -12.13 -11.81 2.12
C LYS A 104 -12.93 -11.02 3.16
N PHE A 105 -13.09 -9.71 2.93
CA PHE A 105 -13.82 -8.79 3.80
C PHE A 105 -14.51 -7.70 2.99
N ALA A 106 -15.67 -7.24 3.50
CA ALA A 106 -16.40 -6.08 3.01
C ALA A 106 -16.51 -5.06 4.15
N ILE A 107 -15.81 -3.93 4.03
CA ILE A 107 -15.68 -2.92 5.08
C ILE A 107 -16.49 -1.69 4.69
N PRO A 108 -17.62 -1.39 5.39
CA PRO A 108 -18.34 -0.14 5.20
C PRO A 108 -17.51 1.05 5.70
N VAL A 109 -17.45 2.12 4.90
CA VAL A 109 -16.61 3.27 5.18
C VAL A 109 -17.39 4.57 5.00
N VAL A 110 -17.17 5.50 5.94
CA VAL A 110 -17.52 6.91 5.83
C VAL A 110 -16.24 7.72 5.77
N GLU A 111 -16.04 8.49 4.72
CA GLU A 111 -14.85 9.33 4.57
C GLU A 111 -15.21 10.80 4.47
N GLY A 112 -14.35 11.65 5.01
CA GLY A 112 -14.48 13.08 4.88
C GLY A 112 -13.17 13.82 5.07
N GLN A 113 -13.02 14.90 4.32
CA GLN A 113 -11.86 15.78 4.47
C GLN A 113 -12.11 16.81 5.56
N THR A 114 -11.14 16.98 6.44
CA THR A 114 -11.19 17.89 7.58
C THR A 114 -9.88 18.64 7.74
N LEU A 115 -9.89 19.68 8.54
CA LEU A 115 -8.68 20.30 9.05
C LEU A 115 -8.42 19.74 10.45
N ALA A 116 -7.27 19.12 10.63
CA ALA A 116 -6.81 18.60 11.91
C ALA A 116 -5.89 19.61 12.59
N SER A 117 -6.08 19.88 13.88
CA SER A 117 -5.20 20.73 14.68
C SER A 117 -4.90 20.10 16.03
N GLY A 118 -3.73 20.38 16.56
CA GLY A 118 -3.23 19.84 17.82
C GLY A 118 -2.69 20.91 18.74
N ARG A 119 -1.69 20.55 19.55
CA ARG A 119 -1.07 21.43 20.54
C ARG A 119 -0.10 22.43 19.92
N ILE A 120 0.53 22.04 18.81
CA ILE A 120 1.53 22.86 18.12
C ILE A 120 1.26 22.85 16.61
N GLY A 121 1.82 23.82 15.90
CA GLY A 121 1.76 23.92 14.46
C GLY A 121 0.47 24.57 13.93
N ALA A 122 0.50 24.88 12.64
CA ALA A 122 -0.71 25.21 11.89
C ALA A 122 -1.48 23.92 11.61
N GLY A 123 -2.81 23.98 11.56
CA GLY A 123 -3.63 22.83 11.20
C GLY A 123 -3.19 22.20 9.88
N THR A 124 -3.37 20.89 9.75
CA THR A 124 -3.08 20.11 8.54
C THR A 124 -4.35 19.51 7.96
N GLY A 125 -4.41 19.33 6.64
CA GLY A 125 -5.49 18.57 6.03
C GLY A 125 -5.47 17.13 6.52
N ALA A 126 -6.63 16.59 6.88
CA ALA A 126 -6.79 15.22 7.30
C ALA A 126 -7.94 14.54 6.55
N LEU A 127 -7.75 13.30 6.17
CA LEU A 127 -8.77 12.40 5.68
C LEU A 127 -9.23 11.54 6.87
N VAL A 128 -10.44 11.79 7.34
CA VAL A 128 -11.06 11.00 8.39
C VAL A 128 -11.75 9.80 7.75
N ARG A 129 -11.44 8.59 8.24
CA ARG A 129 -12.05 7.34 7.81
C ARG A 129 -12.79 6.70 8.98
N GLY A 130 -14.11 6.67 8.89
CA GLY A 130 -14.97 5.98 9.82
C GLY A 130 -15.12 4.52 9.45
N VAL A 131 -14.72 3.63 10.34
CA VAL A 131 -14.81 2.17 10.16
C VAL A 131 -15.39 1.52 11.41
N GLU A 132 -16.01 0.36 11.24
CA GLU A 132 -16.53 -0.40 12.39
C GLU A 132 -15.36 -0.83 13.31
N PRO A 133 -15.57 -0.84 14.65
CA PRO A 133 -14.54 -1.25 15.59
C PRO A 133 -14.02 -2.67 15.37
N THR A 134 -14.83 -3.54 14.80
CA THR A 134 -14.43 -4.91 14.42
C THR A 134 -13.59 -4.93 13.15
N ASP A 135 -13.80 -3.97 12.26
CA ASP A 135 -13.17 -3.96 10.94
C ASP A 135 -11.81 -3.28 10.91
N ILE A 136 -11.53 -2.37 11.85
CA ILE A 136 -10.20 -1.75 11.94
C ILE A 136 -9.08 -2.80 12.09
N LYS A 137 -9.38 -3.93 12.74
CA LYS A 137 -8.43 -5.04 12.92
C LYS A 137 -8.24 -5.87 11.65
N LYS A 138 -9.17 -5.78 10.68
CA LYS A 138 -9.06 -6.43 9.36
C LYS A 138 -8.13 -5.66 8.42
N ILE A 139 -7.86 -4.38 8.69
CA ILE A 139 -6.90 -3.55 7.97
C ILE A 139 -5.50 -3.86 8.51
N GLU A 140 -4.89 -4.93 8.02
CA GLU A 140 -3.63 -5.51 8.55
C GLU A 140 -2.52 -4.47 8.68
N LEU A 141 -2.35 -3.60 7.64
CA LEU A 141 -1.33 -2.55 7.65
C LEU A 141 -1.48 -1.52 8.79
N VAL A 142 -2.70 -1.30 9.27
CA VAL A 142 -2.96 -0.38 10.37
C VAL A 142 -2.89 -1.11 11.70
N ALA A 143 -3.53 -2.28 11.79
CA ALA A 143 -3.64 -3.05 13.02
C ALA A 143 -2.28 -3.57 13.53
N GLU A 144 -1.41 -4.03 12.62
CA GLU A 144 -0.09 -4.58 12.96
C GLU A 144 0.97 -3.50 13.20
N LYS A 145 0.75 -2.28 12.73
CA LYS A 145 1.74 -1.20 12.79
C LYS A 145 1.41 -0.10 13.79
N VAL A 146 0.73 -0.44 14.88
CA VAL A 146 0.52 0.47 16.01
C VAL A 146 1.85 0.69 16.72
N LYS A 147 2.27 1.95 16.87
CA LYS A 147 3.49 2.37 17.57
C LYS A 147 3.24 2.71 19.03
N GLN A 148 2.09 3.33 19.31
CA GLN A 148 1.69 3.72 20.65
C GLN A 148 0.18 3.56 20.81
N GLY A 149 -0.27 3.22 22.01
CA GLY A 149 -1.69 2.98 22.28
C GLY A 149 -2.19 1.63 21.80
N SER A 150 -3.49 1.49 21.60
CA SER A 150 -4.14 0.25 21.22
C SER A 150 -5.51 0.52 20.59
N PHE A 151 -5.99 -0.42 19.77
CA PHE A 151 -7.37 -0.41 19.26
C PHE A 151 -8.39 -1.09 20.19
N ASP A 152 -8.00 -1.49 21.40
CA ASP A 152 -8.90 -2.25 22.30
C ASP A 152 -10.07 -1.39 22.81
N THR A 153 -9.87 -0.08 22.93
CA THR A 153 -10.91 0.88 23.31
C THR A 153 -11.57 1.57 22.13
N PHE A 154 -11.17 1.23 20.88
CA PHE A 154 -11.75 1.82 19.69
C PHE A 154 -13.25 1.48 19.58
N GLY A 155 -14.09 2.51 19.53
CA GLY A 155 -15.56 2.37 19.52
C GLY A 155 -16.23 2.28 20.90
N GLN A 156 -15.46 2.22 22.01
CA GLN A 156 -16.01 2.33 23.36
C GLN A 156 -16.09 3.79 23.83
N GLU A 157 -15.15 4.59 23.37
CA GLU A 157 -15.06 6.02 23.59
C GLU A 157 -14.90 6.73 22.24
N ASP A 158 -15.13 8.03 22.19
CA ASP A 158 -14.96 8.87 20.98
C ASP A 158 -13.48 9.01 20.55
N GLY A 159 -12.66 7.98 20.78
CA GLY A 159 -11.23 8.01 20.52
C GLY A 159 -10.89 7.80 19.04
N VAL A 160 -9.82 8.46 18.60
CA VAL A 160 -9.33 8.38 17.22
C VAL A 160 -7.91 7.79 17.15
N ALA A 161 -7.59 7.15 16.04
CA ALA A 161 -6.24 6.73 15.73
C ALA A 161 -5.66 7.59 14.62
N ILE A 162 -4.40 8.03 14.79
CA ILE A 162 -3.73 8.96 13.89
C ILE A 162 -2.38 8.42 13.42
N GLY A 163 -1.95 8.86 12.23
CA GLY A 163 -0.63 8.51 11.73
C GLY A 163 0.50 9.18 12.52
N SER A 164 1.65 8.53 12.57
CA SER A 164 2.81 8.95 13.38
C SER A 164 3.34 10.33 13.00
N ARG A 165 3.34 10.66 11.71
CA ARG A 165 3.77 11.99 11.24
C ARG A 165 2.78 13.09 11.60
N MET A 166 1.47 12.80 11.55
CA MET A 166 0.44 13.73 12.02
C MET A 166 0.63 14.01 13.51
N ALA A 167 0.82 12.97 14.33
CA ALA A 167 1.09 13.11 15.75
C ALA A 167 2.31 14.00 16.03
N GLN A 168 3.41 13.79 15.32
CA GLN A 168 4.63 14.60 15.43
C GLN A 168 4.41 16.06 15.01
N ASN A 169 3.77 16.29 13.85
CA ASN A 169 3.54 17.62 13.31
C ASN A 169 2.62 18.47 14.18
N LEU A 170 1.61 17.84 14.81
CA LEU A 170 0.64 18.50 15.67
C LEU A 170 1.00 18.46 17.16
N GLY A 171 2.12 17.80 17.51
CA GLY A 171 2.59 17.66 18.90
C GLY A 171 1.62 16.89 19.78
N LEU A 172 1.07 15.79 19.26
CA LEU A 172 0.06 14.97 19.94
C LEU A 172 0.67 13.63 20.38
N GLY A 173 0.31 13.22 21.59
CA GLY A 173 0.55 11.88 22.12
C GLY A 173 -0.76 11.19 22.49
N ILE A 174 -0.65 9.96 23.02
CA ILE A 174 -1.82 9.23 23.53
C ILE A 174 -2.50 10.01 24.66
N GLY A 175 -3.83 10.14 24.57
CA GLY A 175 -4.67 10.90 25.49
C GLY A 175 -4.74 12.41 25.22
N ASP A 176 -3.91 12.96 24.32
CA ASP A 176 -4.06 14.34 23.87
C ASP A 176 -5.27 14.48 22.92
N ASN A 177 -5.81 15.68 22.80
CA ASN A 177 -6.97 15.96 21.96
C ASN A 177 -6.56 16.42 20.57
N LEU A 178 -6.99 15.67 19.54
CA LEU A 178 -7.01 16.10 18.14
C LEU A 178 -8.30 16.89 17.88
N THR A 179 -8.20 18.13 17.44
CA THR A 179 -9.37 18.91 17.04
C THR A 179 -9.57 18.80 15.54
N LEU A 180 -10.75 18.33 15.13
CA LEU A 180 -11.15 18.21 13.73
C LEU A 180 -12.16 19.33 13.41
N VAL A 181 -11.96 19.95 12.25
CA VAL A 181 -12.84 21.01 11.72
C VAL A 181 -13.33 20.57 10.35
N SER A 182 -14.61 20.26 10.22
CA SER A 182 -15.23 19.96 8.93
C SER A 182 -15.86 21.23 8.35
N PRO A 183 -15.59 21.58 7.09
CA PRO A 183 -16.27 22.65 6.40
C PRO A 183 -17.76 22.33 6.15
N ASP A 184 -18.09 21.05 5.99
CA ASP A 184 -19.44 20.53 5.77
C ASP A 184 -20.14 20.29 7.11
N GLY A 185 -20.36 21.36 7.84
CA GLY A 185 -21.02 21.31 9.15
C GLY A 185 -22.54 21.42 9.09
N ASP A 186 -23.13 22.01 10.14
CA ASP A 186 -24.59 22.10 10.24
C ASP A 186 -25.18 23.20 9.34
N ILE A 187 -26.22 22.87 8.59
CA ILE A 187 -26.95 23.84 7.78
C ILE A 187 -27.83 24.67 8.72
N THR A 188 -27.55 25.96 8.82
CA THR A 188 -28.32 26.92 9.59
C THR A 188 -29.04 27.89 8.67
N PRO A 189 -30.08 28.62 9.14
CA PRO A 189 -30.73 29.64 8.33
C PRO A 189 -29.82 30.81 7.89
N MET A 190 -28.64 30.92 8.51
CA MET A 190 -27.61 31.93 8.18
C MET A 190 -26.46 31.39 7.33
N GLY A 191 -26.51 30.11 6.94
CA GLY A 191 -25.48 29.40 6.13
C GLY A 191 -24.95 28.15 6.79
N VAL A 192 -23.91 27.58 6.21
CA VAL A 192 -23.23 26.38 6.74
C VAL A 192 -22.26 26.81 7.84
N THR A 193 -22.40 26.21 9.03
CA THR A 193 -21.48 26.43 10.15
C THR A 193 -20.49 25.29 10.23
N PRO A 194 -19.17 25.52 10.19
CA PRO A 194 -18.18 24.46 10.33
C PRO A 194 -18.40 23.67 11.64
N ARG A 195 -18.29 22.34 11.55
CA ARG A 195 -18.34 21.50 12.74
C ARG A 195 -16.96 21.35 13.32
N ILE A 196 -16.84 21.64 14.60
CA ILE A 196 -15.59 21.55 15.36
C ILE A 196 -15.79 20.59 16.51
N LYS A 197 -15.00 19.51 16.57
CA LYS A 197 -15.01 18.57 17.69
C LYS A 197 -13.59 18.10 18.01
N ALA A 198 -13.31 17.90 19.29
CA ALA A 198 -12.05 17.40 19.78
C ALA A 198 -12.21 15.92 20.17
N TYR A 199 -11.24 15.10 19.78
CA TYR A 199 -11.22 13.67 20.00
C TYR A 199 -9.92 13.23 20.68
N PRO A 200 -9.97 12.38 21.73
CA PRO A 200 -8.77 11.86 22.35
C PRO A 200 -8.04 10.90 21.38
N VAL A 201 -6.73 11.02 21.30
CA VAL A 201 -5.88 10.10 20.54
C VAL A 201 -5.67 8.84 21.34
N ILE A 202 -6.17 7.70 20.86
CA ILE A 202 -6.06 6.38 21.53
C ILE A 202 -4.99 5.49 20.93
N ALA A 203 -4.65 5.69 19.65
CA ALA A 203 -3.61 4.95 18.96
C ALA A 203 -2.84 5.82 17.97
N ILE A 204 -1.55 5.55 17.84
CA ILE A 204 -0.67 6.15 16.83
C ILE A 204 -0.06 5.01 16.01
N PHE A 205 -0.33 5.00 14.70
CA PHE A 205 0.17 4.00 13.77
C PHE A 205 1.22 4.57 12.81
N GLU A 206 2.04 3.70 12.23
CA GLU A 206 3.05 4.07 11.23
C GLU A 206 3.08 3.04 10.10
N ILE A 207 2.48 3.38 8.98
CA ILE A 207 2.38 2.52 7.81
C ILE A 207 3.71 2.51 7.04
N GLY A 208 4.45 3.62 7.09
CA GLY A 208 5.71 3.83 6.40
C GLY A 208 5.57 4.65 5.12
N MET A 209 4.37 5.13 4.81
CA MET A 209 4.10 6.09 3.73
C MET A 209 3.83 7.46 4.32
N SER A 210 4.72 8.41 4.01
CA SER A 210 4.69 9.76 4.58
C SER A 210 3.36 10.47 4.43
N GLU A 211 2.69 10.27 3.29
CA GLU A 211 1.42 10.89 2.97
C GLU A 211 0.29 10.36 3.87
N TYR A 212 0.17 9.05 3.98
CA TYR A 212 -0.82 8.40 4.84
C TYR A 212 -0.54 8.67 6.33
N ASP A 213 0.72 8.55 6.74
CA ASP A 213 1.14 8.81 8.13
C ASP A 213 0.93 10.28 8.56
N SER A 214 0.79 11.21 7.60
CA SER A 214 0.57 12.65 7.88
C SER A 214 -0.88 13.10 7.70
N SER A 215 -1.75 12.31 7.08
CA SER A 215 -3.10 12.76 6.70
C SER A 215 -4.25 11.87 7.17
N ILE A 216 -4.04 10.60 7.49
CA ILE A 216 -5.15 9.70 7.84
C ILE A 216 -5.47 9.73 9.33
N VAL A 217 -6.78 9.78 9.61
CA VAL A 217 -7.39 9.64 10.93
C VAL A 217 -8.44 8.55 10.87
N PHE A 218 -8.32 7.50 11.66
CA PHE A 218 -9.37 6.52 11.83
C PHE A 218 -10.28 6.88 13.02
N MET A 219 -11.58 6.75 12.81
CA MET A 219 -12.64 7.07 13.75
C MET A 219 -13.65 5.93 13.78
N PRO A 220 -14.33 5.62 14.90
CA PRO A 220 -15.44 4.68 14.90
C PRO A 220 -16.54 5.08 13.92
N LEU A 221 -17.10 4.11 13.17
CA LEU A 221 -18.07 4.37 12.10
C LEU A 221 -19.26 5.21 12.57
N ALA A 222 -19.86 4.84 13.71
CA ALA A 222 -21.01 5.54 14.26
C ALA A 222 -20.69 7.03 14.56
N GLU A 223 -19.50 7.31 15.06
CA GLU A 223 -19.04 8.68 15.31
C GLU A 223 -18.80 9.44 14.01
N ALA A 224 -18.17 8.79 13.02
CA ALA A 224 -17.97 9.41 11.70
C ALA A 224 -19.29 9.71 11.00
N GLN A 225 -20.27 8.81 11.09
CA GLN A 225 -21.62 9.04 10.57
C GLN A 225 -22.25 10.29 11.18
N THR A 226 -22.18 10.45 12.50
CA THR A 226 -22.68 11.63 13.20
C THR A 226 -21.89 12.87 12.83
N TYR A 227 -20.54 12.77 12.78
CA TYR A 227 -19.67 13.90 12.47
C TYR A 227 -19.88 14.43 11.04
N PHE A 228 -20.17 13.59 10.06
CA PHE A 228 -20.38 13.95 8.66
C PHE A 228 -21.86 14.00 8.24
N ASN A 229 -22.82 14.07 9.17
CA ASN A 229 -24.28 14.10 8.88
C ASN A 229 -24.75 12.94 7.99
N SER A 230 -24.21 11.76 8.20
CA SER A 230 -24.51 10.54 7.45
C SER A 230 -25.08 9.44 8.34
N ASP A 231 -25.89 9.82 9.34
CA ASP A 231 -26.45 8.88 10.33
C ASP A 231 -27.11 7.66 9.67
N GLY A 232 -26.64 6.47 10.06
CA GLY A 232 -27.11 5.18 9.55
C GLY A 232 -26.77 4.91 8.08
N LYS A 233 -25.85 5.67 7.47
CA LYS A 233 -25.48 5.52 6.05
C LYS A 233 -23.97 5.48 5.90
N VAL A 234 -23.52 4.84 4.80
CA VAL A 234 -22.11 4.87 4.39
C VAL A 234 -21.98 5.36 2.96
N GLN A 235 -20.80 5.89 2.64
CA GLN A 235 -20.51 6.42 1.31
C GLN A 235 -20.04 5.30 0.38
N SER A 236 -19.36 4.29 0.92
CA SER A 236 -18.82 3.17 0.16
C SER A 236 -18.67 1.93 1.02
N ILE A 237 -18.54 0.78 0.35
CA ILE A 237 -18.08 -0.46 0.95
C ILE A 237 -16.80 -0.85 0.23
N GLU A 238 -15.70 -0.98 0.98
CA GLU A 238 -14.42 -1.42 0.47
C GLU A 238 -14.32 -2.94 0.56
N LEU A 239 -13.97 -3.58 -0.55
CA LEU A 239 -13.79 -5.02 -0.62
C LEU A 239 -12.30 -5.36 -0.59
N ILE A 240 -11.93 -6.23 0.32
CA ILE A 240 -10.59 -6.82 0.38
C ILE A 240 -10.69 -8.21 -0.25
N ALA A 241 -10.05 -8.41 -1.39
CA ALA A 241 -9.99 -9.70 -2.08
C ALA A 241 -8.96 -10.62 -1.41
N GLU A 242 -9.16 -11.94 -1.54
CA GLU A 242 -8.18 -12.95 -1.09
C GLU A 242 -6.88 -12.87 -1.90
N ASP A 243 -6.99 -12.61 -3.20
CA ASP A 243 -5.87 -12.42 -4.12
C ASP A 243 -6.09 -11.14 -4.94
N PRO A 244 -5.32 -10.07 -4.67
CA PRO A 244 -5.43 -8.82 -5.41
C PRO A 244 -5.18 -8.92 -6.91
N ASP A 245 -4.38 -9.90 -7.34
CA ASP A 245 -3.97 -10.05 -8.74
C ASP A 245 -5.09 -10.67 -9.60
N THR A 246 -6.13 -11.25 -8.99
CA THR A 246 -7.27 -11.89 -9.70
C THR A 246 -8.52 -11.02 -9.78
N VAL A 247 -8.45 -9.77 -9.32
CA VAL A 247 -9.61 -8.86 -9.25
C VAL A 247 -10.08 -8.35 -10.62
N GLU A 248 -9.26 -8.49 -11.66
CA GLU A 248 -9.57 -8.04 -13.03
C GLU A 248 -10.29 -9.11 -13.89
N ASP A 249 -10.41 -10.35 -13.43
CA ASP A 249 -11.09 -11.46 -14.11
C ASP A 249 -12.55 -11.65 -13.60
#